data_0c0cf2d9373f14ec2f189edf7c25eb3a
#
_entry.id   0c0cf2d9373f14ec2f189edf7c25eb3a
#
_cell.length_a   1.000
_cell.length_b   1.000
_cell.length_c   1.000
_cell.angle_alpha   90.00
_cell.angle_beta   90.00
_cell.angle_gamma   90.00
#
_symmetry.space_group_name_H-M   'P 1'
#
loop_
_entity.id
_entity.type
_entity.pdbx_description
1 polymer ?
#
loop_
_entity_poly.entity_id
_entity_poly.type
_entity_poly.pdbx_seq_one_letter_code
_entity_poly.pdbx_strand_id
1 'polypeptide(L)'
;MRVRTVALVVLTLGLTLGSTISATEPVPIRRSQTGLASYYGPGFNGDRTASGEIFDQRELVAAHRTLPLGSVVQVTNLENGRSVVLRVIDRGPYGKNHRKGCIIDVSKGAARKLRFIRAGLIRVRVRVLSLPGDR
;
A
#
# COMPACT_ATOMS: atom_id res chain seq x y z
N MET A 1 -36.30 -73.70 10.74
CA MET A 1 -35.99 -72.74 9.68
C MET A 1 -35.91 -71.37 10.33
N ARG A 2 -34.72 -70.80 10.46
CA ARG A 2 -34.53 -69.43 11.03
C ARG A 2 -34.47 -68.45 9.89
N VAL A 3 -35.49 -67.60 9.79
CA VAL A 3 -35.51 -66.51 8.85
C VAL A 3 -34.63 -65.38 9.41
N ARG A 4 -33.48 -65.08 8.77
CA ARG A 4 -32.65 -63.93 9.11
C ARG A 4 -33.23 -62.71 8.39
N THR A 5 -33.82 -61.80 9.16
CA THR A 5 -34.21 -60.49 8.66
C THR A 5 -32.97 -59.62 8.48
N VAL A 6 -32.65 -59.32 7.23
CA VAL A 6 -31.57 -58.37 6.91
C VAL A 6 -32.20 -56.98 6.97
N ALA A 7 -31.82 -56.21 7.98
CA ALA A 7 -32.21 -54.80 8.05
C ALA A 7 -31.39 -54.00 7.04
N LEU A 8 -32.04 -53.46 6.02
CA LEU A 8 -31.43 -52.54 5.07
C LEU A 8 -31.32 -51.18 5.73
N VAL A 9 -30.11 -50.79 6.13
CA VAL A 9 -29.84 -49.43 6.60
C VAL A 9 -29.70 -48.55 5.37
N VAL A 10 -30.72 -47.73 5.08
CA VAL A 10 -30.64 -46.71 4.05
C VAL A 10 -29.92 -45.48 4.67
N LEU A 11 -28.64 -45.31 4.33
CA LEU A 11 -27.90 -44.13 4.70
C LEU A 11 -28.27 -42.99 3.74
N THR A 12 -29.18 -42.12 4.15
CA THR A 12 -29.46 -40.90 3.38
C THR A 12 -28.29 -39.93 3.58
N LEU A 13 -27.42 -39.87 2.56
CA LEU A 13 -26.37 -38.83 2.51
C LEU A 13 -27.04 -37.49 2.19
N GLY A 14 -27.28 -36.68 3.22
CA GLY A 14 -27.75 -35.32 3.06
C GLY A 14 -26.65 -34.48 2.43
N LEU A 15 -26.80 -34.16 1.14
CA LEU A 15 -25.93 -33.22 0.47
C LEU A 15 -26.34 -31.81 0.94
N THR A 16 -25.67 -31.28 1.95
CA THR A 16 -25.79 -29.86 2.29
C THR A 16 -24.97 -29.08 1.27
N LEU A 17 -25.63 -28.43 0.32
CA LEU A 17 -25.03 -27.40 -0.52
C LEU A 17 -24.72 -26.20 0.39
N GLY A 18 -23.52 -26.22 0.99
CA GLY A 18 -22.97 -25.06 1.64
C GLY A 18 -22.68 -24.01 0.57
N SER A 19 -23.42 -22.91 0.58
CA SER A 19 -23.06 -21.73 -0.21
C SER A 19 -21.70 -21.25 0.27
N THR A 20 -20.65 -21.57 -0.48
CA THR A 20 -19.34 -20.97 -0.26
C THR A 20 -19.43 -19.51 -0.67
N ILE A 21 -19.66 -18.63 0.31
CA ILE A 21 -19.42 -17.20 0.11
C ILE A 21 -17.91 -17.10 -0.10
N SER A 22 -17.49 -16.85 -1.34
CA SER A 22 -16.10 -16.50 -1.64
C SER A 22 -15.85 -15.14 -1.01
N ALA A 23 -15.42 -15.13 0.25
CA ALA A 23 -14.85 -13.94 0.84
C ALA A 23 -13.60 -13.62 0.03
N THR A 24 -13.62 -12.48 -0.69
CA THR A 24 -12.41 -11.96 -1.31
C THR A 24 -11.44 -11.67 -0.17
N GLU A 25 -10.43 -12.51 0.00
CA GLU A 25 -9.37 -12.27 0.97
C GLU A 25 -8.78 -10.88 0.69
N PRO A 26 -8.66 -10.02 1.71
CA PRO A 26 -8.04 -8.72 1.52
C PRO A 26 -6.63 -8.91 0.98
N VAL A 27 -6.31 -8.21 -0.10
CA VAL A 27 -4.95 -8.22 -0.67
C VAL A 27 -3.98 -7.82 0.44
N PRO A 28 -3.00 -8.67 0.78
CA PRO A 28 -2.10 -8.35 1.87
C PRO A 28 -1.29 -7.10 1.54
N ILE A 29 -1.31 -6.12 2.44
CA ILE A 29 -0.53 -4.90 2.31
C ILE A 29 0.95 -5.27 2.41
N ARG A 30 1.71 -4.92 1.39
CA ARG A 30 3.16 -5.10 1.42
C ARG A 30 3.77 -4.18 2.47
N ARG A 31 4.34 -4.77 3.52
CA ARG A 31 4.99 -4.04 4.61
C ARG A 31 6.33 -3.43 4.19
N SER A 32 6.94 -3.91 3.11
CA SER A 32 8.17 -3.37 2.54
C SER A 32 8.15 -3.47 1.02
N GLN A 33 8.58 -2.43 0.35
CA GLN A 33 8.62 -2.34 -1.11
C GLN A 33 9.87 -1.56 -1.53
N THR A 34 10.52 -2.04 -2.58
CA THR A 34 11.70 -1.37 -3.19
C THR A 34 11.34 -0.91 -4.60
N GLY A 35 11.73 0.30 -4.96
CA GLY A 35 11.49 0.88 -6.27
C GLY A 35 12.07 2.28 -6.35
N LEU A 36 11.64 3.06 -7.35
CA LEU A 36 12.04 4.45 -7.49
C LEU A 36 11.09 5.37 -6.72
N ALA A 37 11.63 6.46 -6.21
CA ALA A 37 10.88 7.61 -5.73
C ALA A 37 11.08 8.79 -6.66
N SER A 38 10.00 9.52 -6.87
CA SER A 38 9.99 10.89 -7.41
C SER A 38 9.55 11.86 -6.33
N TYR A 39 9.54 13.15 -6.61
CA TYR A 39 8.96 14.14 -5.72
C TYR A 39 8.04 15.10 -6.48
N TYR A 40 7.08 15.65 -5.76
CA TYR A 40 6.09 16.58 -6.32
C TYR A 40 6.74 17.78 -6.97
N GLY A 41 6.29 18.12 -8.17
CA GLY A 41 6.64 19.38 -8.83
C GLY A 41 6.04 20.60 -8.13
N PRO A 42 6.53 21.80 -8.45
CA PRO A 42 6.12 23.05 -7.76
C PRO A 42 4.65 23.42 -7.95
N GLY A 43 4.00 22.95 -9.02
CA GLY A 43 2.61 23.28 -9.33
C GLY A 43 1.57 22.64 -8.40
N PHE A 44 1.95 21.67 -7.58
CA PHE A 44 1.04 20.96 -6.67
C PHE A 44 0.90 21.61 -5.30
N ASN A 45 1.80 22.52 -4.94
CA ASN A 45 1.74 23.18 -3.63
C ASN A 45 0.45 23.99 -3.49
N GLY A 46 -0.28 23.75 -2.41
CA GLY A 46 -1.60 24.38 -2.17
C GLY A 46 -2.80 23.61 -2.72
N ASP A 47 -2.58 22.55 -3.48
CA ASP A 47 -3.66 21.72 -4.02
C ASP A 47 -4.23 20.76 -2.96
N ARG A 48 -5.51 20.44 -3.11
CA ARG A 48 -6.17 19.43 -2.28
C ARG A 48 -5.75 18.03 -2.71
N THR A 49 -5.34 17.21 -1.73
CA THR A 49 -4.94 15.83 -1.94
C THR A 49 -6.11 14.85 -1.79
N ALA A 50 -5.89 13.58 -2.10
CA ALA A 50 -6.89 12.52 -1.96
C ALA A 50 -7.41 12.35 -0.53
N SER A 51 -6.59 12.65 0.48
CA SER A 51 -7.01 12.64 1.89
C SER A 51 -7.92 13.83 2.27
N GLY A 52 -8.04 14.84 1.40
CA GLY A 52 -8.70 16.11 1.68
C GLY A 52 -7.78 17.17 2.28
N GLU A 53 -6.57 16.82 2.66
CA GLU A 53 -5.57 17.78 3.15
C GLU A 53 -5.01 18.63 2.02
N ILE A 54 -4.67 19.86 2.31
CA ILE A 54 -3.96 20.72 1.38
C ILE A 54 -2.49 20.33 1.36
N PHE A 55 -1.95 20.12 0.16
CA PHE A 55 -0.54 19.76 0.00
C PHE A 55 0.37 20.94 0.35
N ASP A 56 1.25 20.75 1.32
CA ASP A 56 2.34 21.66 1.64
C ASP A 56 3.66 20.95 1.34
N GLN A 57 4.38 21.47 0.36
CA GLN A 57 5.65 20.87 -0.09
C GLN A 57 6.76 20.84 0.98
N ARG A 58 6.60 21.59 2.08
CA ARG A 58 7.55 21.62 3.21
C ARG A 58 7.31 20.50 4.21
N GLU A 59 6.10 19.95 4.25
CA GLU A 59 5.74 18.86 5.16
C GLU A 59 6.31 17.52 4.71
N LEU A 60 6.44 16.59 5.64
CA LEU A 60 6.91 15.22 5.37
C LEU A 60 5.72 14.32 5.00
N VAL A 61 5.30 14.43 3.76
CA VAL A 61 4.14 13.73 3.21
C VAL A 61 4.46 13.11 1.85
N ALA A 62 3.62 12.18 1.42
CA ALA A 62 3.82 11.47 0.17
C ALA A 62 2.49 11.03 -0.47
N ALA A 63 2.57 10.71 -1.76
CA ALA A 63 1.57 9.95 -2.48
C ALA A 63 2.03 8.50 -2.65
N HIS A 64 1.11 7.58 -2.51
CA HIS A 64 1.30 6.17 -2.81
C HIS A 64 0.04 5.63 -3.49
N ARG A 65 0.21 4.69 -4.44
CA ARG A 65 -0.91 4.23 -5.25
C ARG A 65 -1.92 3.39 -4.49
N THR A 66 -1.50 2.61 -3.52
CA THR A 66 -2.32 1.57 -2.90
C THR A 66 -2.34 1.56 -1.38
N LEU A 67 -1.33 2.11 -0.70
CA LEU A 67 -1.35 2.18 0.76
C LEU A 67 -2.53 3.02 1.25
N PRO A 68 -3.21 2.61 2.33
CA PRO A 68 -4.29 3.42 2.90
C PRO A 68 -3.83 4.84 3.20
N LEU A 69 -4.68 5.83 2.92
CA LEU A 69 -4.42 7.22 3.31
C LEU A 69 -4.30 7.30 4.83
N GLY A 70 -3.29 8.00 5.32
CA GLY A 70 -2.93 8.04 6.73
C GLY A 70 -1.89 7.01 7.16
N SER A 71 -1.48 6.10 6.27
CA SER A 71 -0.35 5.21 6.54
C SER A 71 0.91 6.01 6.81
N VAL A 72 1.71 5.54 7.76
CA VAL A 72 3.02 6.10 8.07
C VAL A 72 4.10 5.17 7.53
N VAL A 73 5.00 5.70 6.75
CA VAL A 73 6.05 4.92 6.09
C VAL A 73 7.44 5.51 6.39
N GLN A 74 8.43 4.65 6.48
CA GLN A 74 9.82 5.04 6.45
C GLN A 74 10.36 4.84 5.04
N VAL A 75 10.86 5.90 4.45
CA VAL A 75 11.49 5.89 3.12
C VAL A 75 12.99 6.02 3.31
N THR A 76 13.73 5.06 2.79
CA THR A 76 15.20 5.04 2.84
C THR A 76 15.75 5.19 1.43
N ASN A 77 16.59 6.20 1.24
CA ASN A 77 17.39 6.35 0.03
C ASN A 77 18.51 5.28 0.04
N LEU A 78 18.42 4.33 -0.88
CA LEU A 78 19.33 3.17 -0.91
C LEU A 78 20.74 3.54 -1.42
N GLU A 79 20.94 4.71 -2.00
CA GLU A 79 22.26 5.16 -2.44
C GLU A 79 23.07 5.80 -1.33
N ASN A 80 22.43 6.48 -0.38
CA ASN A 80 23.13 7.19 0.69
C ASN A 80 22.75 6.75 2.12
N GLY A 81 21.75 5.86 2.26
CA GLY A 81 21.30 5.33 3.55
C GLY A 81 20.43 6.29 4.37
N ARG A 82 20.12 7.50 3.88
CA ARG A 82 19.26 8.45 4.60
C ARG A 82 17.82 7.99 4.60
N SER A 83 17.13 8.24 5.70
CA SER A 83 15.72 7.88 5.87
C SER A 83 14.91 9.07 6.36
N VAL A 84 13.63 9.08 5.98
CA VAL A 84 12.61 9.97 6.54
C VAL A 84 11.34 9.19 6.83
N VAL A 85 10.56 9.67 7.79
CA VAL A 85 9.22 9.13 8.08
C VAL A 85 8.20 10.07 7.46
N LEU A 86 7.29 9.51 6.66
CA LEU A 86 6.30 10.23 5.87
C LEU A 86 4.90 9.72 6.16
N ARG A 87 3.93 10.60 6.06
CA ARG A 87 2.51 10.26 6.07
C ARG A 87 1.99 10.22 4.63
N VAL A 88 1.30 9.15 4.26
CA VAL A 88 0.65 9.01 2.96
C VAL A 88 -0.66 9.79 2.96
N ILE A 89 -0.76 10.83 2.16
CA ILE A 89 -1.93 11.71 2.09
C ILE A 89 -2.58 11.77 0.70
N ASP A 90 -1.95 11.17 -0.30
CA ASP A 90 -2.39 11.30 -1.69
C ASP A 90 -2.19 10.01 -2.48
N ARG A 91 -2.72 10.00 -3.70
CA ARG A 91 -2.60 8.93 -4.68
C ARG A 91 -1.63 9.29 -5.78
N GLY A 92 -0.82 8.35 -6.16
CA GLY A 92 0.25 8.45 -7.16
C GLY A 92 1.51 7.71 -6.73
N PRO A 93 2.58 7.75 -7.52
CA PRO A 93 2.69 8.39 -8.83
C PRO A 93 1.92 7.65 -9.92
N TYR A 94 1.52 8.39 -10.96
CA TYR A 94 0.86 7.86 -12.14
C TYR A 94 1.63 8.26 -13.41
N GLY A 95 1.16 7.77 -14.56
CA GLY A 95 1.67 8.15 -15.86
C GLY A 95 3.16 7.85 -16.05
N LYS A 96 3.92 8.82 -16.49
CA LYS A 96 5.34 8.67 -16.87
C LYS A 96 6.20 8.15 -15.71
N ASN A 97 6.05 8.70 -14.52
CA ASN A 97 6.83 8.29 -13.37
C ASN A 97 6.49 6.86 -12.92
N HIS A 98 5.21 6.51 -12.95
CA HIS A 98 4.81 5.12 -12.70
C HIS A 98 5.45 4.15 -13.71
N ARG A 99 5.41 4.49 -15.01
CA ARG A 99 6.03 3.67 -16.06
C ARG A 99 7.54 3.52 -15.90
N LYS A 100 8.21 4.49 -15.29
CA LYS A 100 9.64 4.41 -14.96
C LYS A 100 9.96 3.51 -13.75
N GLY A 101 8.93 3.07 -13.00
CA GLY A 101 9.09 2.24 -11.80
C GLY A 101 8.99 3.02 -10.50
N CYS A 102 8.48 4.25 -10.51
CA CYS A 102 8.23 5.00 -9.27
C CYS A 102 7.08 4.37 -8.50
N ILE A 103 7.31 4.11 -7.23
CA ILE A 103 6.35 3.52 -6.28
C ILE A 103 5.82 4.55 -5.28
N ILE A 104 6.52 5.65 -5.12
CA ILE A 104 6.17 6.71 -4.18
C ILE A 104 6.56 8.07 -4.77
N ASP A 105 5.77 9.07 -4.46
CA ASP A 105 6.01 10.46 -4.82
C ASP A 105 6.05 11.28 -3.52
N VAL A 106 7.25 11.73 -3.15
CA VAL A 106 7.45 12.39 -1.86
C VAL A 106 7.38 13.91 -2.00
N SER A 107 7.11 14.61 -0.90
CA SER A 107 7.17 16.07 -0.88
C SER A 107 8.59 16.57 -1.16
N LYS A 108 8.71 17.82 -1.59
CA LYS A 108 10.02 18.44 -1.82
C LYS A 108 10.84 18.52 -0.54
N GLY A 109 10.20 18.78 0.61
CA GLY A 109 10.84 18.75 1.92
C GLY A 109 11.45 17.40 2.26
N ALA A 110 10.73 16.32 1.96
CA ALA A 110 11.24 14.96 2.12
C ALA A 110 12.39 14.66 1.15
N ALA A 111 12.28 15.08 -0.10
CA ALA A 111 13.34 14.89 -1.09
C ALA A 111 14.64 15.60 -0.70
N ARG A 112 14.54 16.78 -0.08
CA ARG A 112 15.71 17.48 0.48
C ARG A 112 16.37 16.69 1.59
N LYS A 113 15.60 16.16 2.52
CA LYS A 113 16.12 15.33 3.63
C LYS A 113 16.77 14.05 3.13
N LEU A 114 16.19 13.44 2.09
CA LEU A 114 16.73 12.26 1.42
C LEU A 114 17.88 12.58 0.45
N ARG A 115 18.14 13.87 0.19
CA ARG A 115 19.19 14.37 -0.72
C ARG A 115 19.10 13.85 -2.14
N PHE A 116 17.91 13.95 -2.77
CA PHE A 116 17.78 13.60 -4.19
C PHE A 116 17.10 14.66 -5.06
N ILE A 117 17.03 15.90 -4.60
CA ILE A 117 16.49 17.01 -5.40
C ILE A 117 17.14 17.08 -6.79
N ARG A 118 18.48 17.00 -6.84
CA ARG A 118 19.22 17.08 -8.13
C ARG A 118 18.99 15.86 -9.01
N ALA A 119 18.99 14.67 -8.42
CA ALA A 119 18.78 13.44 -9.15
C ALA A 119 17.35 13.33 -9.71
N GLY A 120 16.38 13.88 -9.01
CA GLY A 120 14.95 13.82 -9.37
C GLY A 120 14.29 12.47 -9.18
N LEU A 121 15.01 11.40 -9.38
CA LEU A 121 14.63 10.01 -9.14
C LEU A 121 15.71 9.32 -8.34
N ILE A 122 15.31 8.48 -7.39
CA ILE A 122 16.23 7.72 -6.56
C ILE A 122 15.65 6.36 -6.19
N ARG A 123 16.50 5.38 -6.04
CA ARG A 123 16.08 4.06 -5.55
C ARG A 123 15.86 4.10 -4.04
N VAL A 124 14.68 3.66 -3.62
CA VAL A 124 14.26 3.68 -2.23
C VAL A 124 13.71 2.35 -1.77
N ARG A 125 13.76 2.16 -0.45
CA ARG A 125 12.91 1.19 0.25
C ARG A 125 11.84 1.95 1.01
N VAL A 126 10.59 1.53 0.81
CA VAL A 126 9.43 2.02 1.56
C VAL A 126 9.03 0.94 2.54
N ARG A 127 9.06 1.23 3.84
CA ARG A 127 8.61 0.33 4.90
C ARG A 127 7.43 0.92 5.62
N VAL A 128 6.34 0.16 5.73
CA VAL A 128 5.15 0.58 6.46
C VAL A 128 5.42 0.45 7.96
N LEU A 129 5.31 1.56 8.68
CA LEU A 129 5.46 1.62 10.15
C LEU A 129 4.12 1.45 10.84
N SER A 130 3.07 2.10 10.32
CA SER A 130 1.71 1.95 10.84
C SER A 130 0.68 2.17 9.74
N LEU A 131 -0.48 1.56 9.91
CA LEU A 131 -1.67 1.74 9.09
C LEU A 131 -2.72 2.52 9.86
N PRO A 132 -3.67 3.21 9.18
CA PRO A 132 -4.81 3.81 9.87
C PRO A 132 -5.56 2.75 10.68
N GLY A 133 -5.82 3.03 11.95
CA GLY A 133 -6.49 2.09 12.86
C GLY A 133 -5.57 1.15 13.63
N ASP A 134 -4.27 1.12 13.36
CA ASP A 134 -3.30 0.44 14.22
C ASP A 134 -3.26 1.14 15.60
N ARG A 135 -3.37 0.36 16.69
CA ARG A 135 -3.26 0.82 18.07
C ARG A 135 -2.08 0.19 18.76
#